data_b255ccba387a01443c317ae042e8b74f
#
_entry.id   b255ccba387a01443c317ae042e8b74f
#
_cell.length_a   1.000
_cell.length_b   1.000
_cell.length_c   1.000
_cell.angle_alpha   90.00
_cell.angle_beta   90.00
_cell.angle_gamma   90.00
#
_symmetry.space_group_name_H-M   'P 1'
#
loop_
_entity.id
_entity.type
_entity.pdbx_description
1 polymer ?
#
loop_
_entity_poly.entity_id
_entity_poly.type
_entity_poly.pdbx_seq_one_letter_code
_entity_poly.pdbx_strand_id
1 'polypeptide(L)'
;VRLIPPQLADTARLKTLGDEQRKSASRSGAFHDFRFTDRLPESGITYRNRVVSDAAKNYKSAHYDHGTGMAVADVDGDGRLDVYFVSQVGGNALWRNVGGGRFEDITREAGVALSDRVGVTASFADTDNDGDPDLYVTTVRHGNVFYENDGRGRFRDITDASGLGYNGHSSGAVFFDFNRDGRLDLFLTNVGRYTTDTIAGEGYRFYVAFEDAFQGHLKPERSEQSRLYRNEGANRFVDVSAETGLQDLSWSGDASPIDANGDGWPDLYVLNMQGNDEYYENAGGARFVRRSREVFPRTSWGAMGIKVFDVDNDGRMDIFIVDMHSDMSHEVGPDREREKSHMTWSEEVRGDGKASIWGNSVFRNEGGGRFREVSDSINAEMYWPWGL
;
A
#
# COMPACT_ATOMS: atom_id res chain seq x y z
N VAL A 1 7.44 22.65 -17.43
CA VAL A 1 7.17 22.40 -16.01
C VAL A 1 8.52 22.14 -15.36
N ARG A 2 8.91 22.94 -14.36
CA ARG A 2 10.09 22.61 -13.55
C ARG A 2 9.67 21.47 -12.63
N LEU A 3 10.19 20.28 -12.88
CA LEU A 3 9.93 19.08 -12.07
C LEU A 3 10.56 19.16 -10.67
N ILE A 4 11.48 20.11 -10.44
CA ILE A 4 12.15 20.31 -9.15
C ILE A 4 12.01 21.77 -8.76
N PRO A 5 11.32 22.09 -7.67
CA PRO A 5 11.28 23.45 -7.14
C PRO A 5 12.69 23.97 -6.84
N PRO A 6 12.99 25.25 -7.06
CA PRO A 6 14.31 25.82 -6.78
C PRO A 6 14.82 25.57 -5.35
N GLN A 7 13.91 25.50 -4.38
CA GLN A 7 14.22 25.24 -2.98
C GLN A 7 14.75 23.83 -2.71
N LEU A 8 14.40 22.83 -3.54
CA LEU A 8 14.94 21.47 -3.43
C LEU A 8 16.38 21.35 -3.89
N ALA A 9 16.88 22.33 -4.63
CA ALA A 9 18.29 22.44 -4.98
C ALA A 9 19.14 23.05 -3.84
N ASP A 10 18.52 23.46 -2.73
CA ASP A 10 19.27 24.00 -1.57
C ASP A 10 19.87 22.88 -0.73
N THR A 11 21.02 22.39 -1.21
CA THR A 11 21.79 21.34 -0.53
C THR A 11 22.30 21.80 0.85
N ALA A 12 22.43 23.11 1.09
CA ALA A 12 22.83 23.64 2.39
C ALA A 12 21.73 23.46 3.43
N ARG A 13 20.48 23.71 3.04
CA ARG A 13 19.30 23.47 3.89
C ARG A 13 19.16 21.99 4.22
N LEU A 14 19.24 21.10 3.23
CA LEU A 14 19.16 19.64 3.43
C LEU A 14 20.25 19.15 4.37
N LYS A 15 21.46 19.71 4.26
CA LYS A 15 22.55 19.38 5.19
C LYS A 15 22.24 19.86 6.61
N THR A 16 21.71 21.07 6.76
CA THR A 16 21.34 21.63 8.07
C THR A 16 20.27 20.77 8.75
N LEU A 17 19.21 20.40 8.02
CA LEU A 17 18.16 19.49 8.52
C LEU A 17 18.74 18.14 8.93
N GLY A 18 19.62 17.54 8.13
CA GLY A 18 20.29 16.29 8.46
C GLY A 18 21.20 16.40 9.70
N ASP A 19 21.84 17.56 9.93
CA ASP A 19 22.65 17.80 11.13
C ASP A 19 21.77 17.98 12.38
N GLU A 20 20.61 18.62 12.24
CA GLU A 20 19.63 18.78 13.33
C GLU A 20 18.99 17.44 13.70
N GLN A 21 18.61 16.63 12.72
CA GLN A 21 18.09 15.29 12.95
C GLN A 21 19.12 14.41 13.68
N ARG A 22 20.39 14.42 13.26
CA ARG A 22 21.45 13.69 13.96
C ARG A 22 21.63 14.14 15.41
N LYS A 23 21.55 15.45 15.68
CA LYS A 23 21.61 15.98 17.04
C LYS A 23 20.40 15.56 17.88
N SER A 24 19.23 15.52 17.29
CA SER A 24 18.03 15.05 17.95
C SER A 24 18.10 13.55 18.26
N ALA A 25 18.48 12.74 17.29
CA ALA A 25 18.67 11.29 17.45
C ALA A 25 19.70 10.95 18.54
N SER A 26 20.79 11.70 18.63
CA SER A 26 21.80 11.50 19.68
C SER A 26 21.30 11.76 21.12
N ARG A 27 20.23 12.55 21.26
CA ARG A 27 19.60 12.82 22.56
C ARG A 27 18.59 11.76 22.98
N SER A 28 17.98 11.09 22.00
CA SER A 28 16.94 10.07 22.24
C SER A 28 17.48 8.66 22.47
N GLY A 29 18.80 8.45 22.41
CA GLY A 29 19.40 7.11 22.51
C GLY A 29 19.07 6.18 21.36
N ALA A 30 18.54 6.73 20.26
CA ALA A 30 18.23 5.96 19.06
C ALA A 30 19.52 5.37 18.44
N PHE A 31 19.36 4.26 17.72
CA PHE A 31 20.46 3.64 16.99
C PHE A 31 21.00 4.59 15.92
N HIS A 32 22.23 5.09 16.09
CA HIS A 32 22.89 5.98 15.13
C HIS A 32 24.14 5.37 14.49
N ASP A 33 24.60 4.22 14.97
CA ASP A 33 25.71 3.47 14.39
C ASP A 33 25.24 2.43 13.36
N PHE A 34 23.96 2.48 13.03
CA PHE A 34 23.36 1.59 12.07
C PHE A 34 23.79 1.97 10.63
N ARG A 35 24.29 0.98 9.89
CA ARG A 35 24.71 1.13 8.50
C ARG A 35 24.18 0.00 7.66
N PHE A 36 23.54 0.37 6.55
CA PHE A 36 23.26 -0.58 5.49
C PHE A 36 24.46 -0.72 4.56
N THR A 37 24.72 -1.94 4.13
CA THR A 37 25.69 -2.23 3.09
C THR A 37 24.94 -2.83 1.90
N ASP A 38 25.22 -2.33 0.69
CA ASP A 38 24.66 -2.92 -0.53
C ASP A 38 25.24 -4.32 -0.72
N ARG A 39 24.37 -5.32 -0.65
CA ARG A 39 24.69 -6.75 -0.82
C ARG A 39 24.12 -7.32 -2.12
N LEU A 40 23.48 -6.50 -2.94
CA LEU A 40 22.89 -6.95 -4.21
C LEU A 40 23.90 -7.64 -5.13
N PRO A 41 25.14 -7.15 -5.31
CA PRO A 41 26.11 -7.80 -6.17
C PRO A 41 26.47 -9.24 -5.78
N GLU A 42 26.41 -9.55 -4.48
CA GLU A 42 26.77 -10.88 -3.93
C GLU A 42 25.53 -11.76 -3.74
N SER A 43 24.35 -11.18 -3.77
CA SER A 43 23.09 -11.89 -3.48
C SER A 43 22.68 -12.88 -4.56
N GLY A 44 23.18 -12.72 -5.79
CA GLY A 44 22.72 -13.49 -6.95
C GLY A 44 21.41 -12.98 -7.56
N ILE A 45 20.71 -12.03 -6.93
CA ILE A 45 19.47 -11.46 -7.47
C ILE A 45 19.78 -10.63 -8.71
N THR A 46 19.21 -11.04 -9.84
CA THR A 46 19.34 -10.34 -11.13
C THR A 46 18.00 -9.73 -11.60
N TYR A 47 16.99 -9.77 -10.76
CA TYR A 47 15.68 -9.19 -11.05
C TYR A 47 15.80 -7.71 -11.41
N ARG A 48 15.05 -7.32 -12.42
CA ARG A 48 14.87 -5.91 -12.81
C ARG A 48 13.41 -5.60 -12.94
N ASN A 49 12.95 -4.65 -12.15
CA ASN A 49 11.61 -4.15 -12.28
C ASN A 49 11.37 -3.53 -13.66
N ARG A 50 10.25 -3.88 -14.28
CA ARG A 50 9.82 -3.35 -15.57
C ARG A 50 8.41 -2.80 -15.43
N VAL A 51 8.22 -1.57 -15.87
CA VAL A 51 6.95 -0.87 -15.80
C VAL A 51 6.36 -0.67 -17.20
N VAL A 52 5.05 -0.53 -17.25
CA VAL A 52 4.33 -0.14 -18.48
C VAL A 52 4.76 1.26 -18.88
N SER A 53 5.22 1.41 -20.12
CA SER A 53 5.59 2.71 -20.67
C SER A 53 4.36 3.33 -21.36
N ASP A 54 3.46 3.85 -20.53
CA ASP A 54 2.30 4.64 -20.98
C ASP A 54 2.48 6.13 -20.76
N ALA A 55 3.61 6.54 -20.19
CA ALA A 55 4.02 7.92 -20.09
C ALA A 55 4.03 8.50 -21.49
N ALA A 56 2.97 9.24 -21.83
CA ALA A 56 2.78 9.72 -23.17
C ALA A 56 3.93 10.63 -23.54
N LYS A 57 4.30 10.56 -24.81
CA LYS A 57 5.30 11.43 -25.45
C LYS A 57 5.03 12.96 -25.28
N ASN A 58 3.96 13.31 -24.60
CA ASN A 58 3.47 14.67 -24.35
C ASN A 58 3.49 15.09 -22.89
N TYR A 59 4.42 14.57 -22.08
CA TYR A 59 4.57 14.89 -20.64
C TYR A 59 3.32 14.58 -19.80
N LYS A 60 2.56 13.55 -20.17
CA LYS A 60 1.54 12.99 -19.32
C LYS A 60 2.20 12.23 -18.18
N SER A 61 1.63 12.30 -17.01
CA SER A 61 2.02 11.45 -15.90
C SER A 61 1.84 9.99 -16.31
N ALA A 62 2.76 9.12 -15.92
CA ALA A 62 2.63 7.69 -16.12
C ALA A 62 1.43 7.19 -15.31
N HIS A 63 0.43 6.61 -15.97
CA HIS A 63 -0.80 6.20 -15.29
C HIS A 63 -0.66 4.86 -14.56
N TYR A 64 0.39 4.11 -14.88
CA TYR A 64 0.75 2.85 -14.22
C TYR A 64 1.84 3.05 -13.15
N ASP A 65 2.03 4.26 -12.65
CA ASP A 65 3.05 4.60 -11.66
C ASP A 65 2.67 4.23 -10.22
N HIS A 66 1.57 3.50 -10.00
CA HIS A 66 1.19 3.00 -8.68
C HIS A 66 2.20 2.00 -8.08
N GLY A 67 3.32 1.82 -8.77
CA GLY A 67 4.42 0.99 -8.30
C GLY A 67 4.24 -0.49 -8.63
N THR A 68 5.18 -1.25 -8.13
CA THR A 68 5.17 -2.70 -8.12
C THR A 68 5.57 -3.16 -6.73
N GLY A 69 4.77 -4.05 -6.16
CA GLY A 69 4.99 -4.55 -4.81
C GLY A 69 6.08 -5.62 -4.74
N MET A 70 6.46 -5.95 -3.53
CA MET A 70 7.17 -7.19 -3.21
C MET A 70 6.57 -7.79 -1.94
N ALA A 71 6.66 -9.12 -1.84
CA ALA A 71 6.23 -9.85 -0.66
C ALA A 71 7.37 -10.76 -0.18
N VAL A 72 7.40 -11.01 1.12
CA VAL A 72 8.46 -11.80 1.77
C VAL A 72 7.81 -12.84 2.66
N ALA A 73 8.20 -14.11 2.49
CA ALA A 73 7.78 -15.23 3.34
C ALA A 73 8.82 -16.35 3.25
N ASP A 74 8.78 -17.27 4.20
CA ASP A 74 9.45 -18.55 4.10
C ASP A 74 8.51 -19.51 3.34
N VAL A 75 8.75 -19.67 2.03
CA VAL A 75 7.81 -20.43 1.18
C VAL A 75 8.08 -21.93 1.14
N ASP A 76 9.23 -22.37 1.64
CA ASP A 76 9.63 -23.80 1.61
C ASP A 76 9.86 -24.39 3.02
N GLY A 77 9.58 -23.61 4.08
CA GLY A 77 9.63 -24.05 5.46
C GLY A 77 11.06 -24.26 6.01
N ASP A 78 12.05 -23.64 5.37
CA ASP A 78 13.46 -23.82 5.74
C ASP A 78 13.97 -22.82 6.80
N GLY A 79 13.12 -21.90 7.26
CA GLY A 79 13.41 -20.88 8.26
C GLY A 79 14.09 -19.64 7.70
N ARG A 80 14.19 -19.50 6.38
CA ARG A 80 14.76 -18.32 5.72
C ARG A 80 13.70 -17.61 4.88
N LEU A 81 13.70 -16.29 4.91
CA LEU A 81 12.73 -15.50 4.16
C LEU A 81 13.12 -15.41 2.69
N ASP A 82 12.19 -15.76 1.82
CA ASP A 82 12.25 -15.65 0.38
C ASP A 82 11.59 -14.36 -0.10
N VAL A 83 11.84 -13.94 -1.32
CA VAL A 83 11.35 -12.67 -1.85
C VAL A 83 10.62 -12.88 -3.18
N TYR A 84 9.37 -12.43 -3.22
CA TYR A 84 8.57 -12.36 -4.43
C TYR A 84 8.48 -10.93 -4.94
N PHE A 85 8.99 -10.69 -6.15
CA PHE A 85 8.93 -9.40 -6.82
C PHE A 85 7.79 -9.38 -7.83
N VAL A 86 6.96 -8.36 -7.75
CA VAL A 86 5.89 -8.12 -8.72
C VAL A 86 6.41 -7.21 -9.83
N SER A 87 6.02 -7.47 -11.07
CA SER A 87 6.38 -6.69 -12.26
C SER A 87 5.15 -6.33 -13.07
N GLN A 88 5.16 -5.15 -13.67
CA GLN A 88 4.11 -4.80 -14.63
C GLN A 88 4.33 -5.43 -16.00
N VAL A 89 5.58 -5.70 -16.36
CA VAL A 89 5.97 -6.22 -17.67
C VAL A 89 6.99 -7.34 -17.53
N GLY A 90 6.75 -8.45 -18.21
CA GLY A 90 7.70 -9.55 -18.33
C GLY A 90 7.62 -10.61 -17.24
N GLY A 91 6.68 -10.44 -16.32
CA GLY A 91 6.39 -11.42 -15.27
C GLY A 91 7.07 -11.14 -13.93
N ASN A 92 6.49 -11.71 -12.90
CA ASN A 92 6.95 -11.68 -11.52
C ASN A 92 8.11 -12.64 -11.30
N ALA A 93 8.80 -12.54 -10.15
CA ALA A 93 9.92 -13.42 -9.85
C ALA A 93 9.95 -13.81 -8.37
N LEU A 94 10.11 -15.09 -8.08
CA LEU A 94 10.30 -15.65 -6.74
C LEU A 94 11.77 -16.07 -6.56
N TRP A 95 12.41 -15.50 -5.55
CA TRP A 95 13.79 -15.70 -5.22
C TRP A 95 13.92 -16.40 -3.87
N ARG A 96 14.36 -17.65 -3.88
CA ARG A 96 14.58 -18.46 -2.67
C ARG A 96 15.89 -18.07 -2.00
N ASN A 97 15.85 -17.88 -0.70
CA ASN A 97 17.02 -17.61 0.14
C ASN A 97 17.80 -18.90 0.45
N VAL A 98 18.95 -19.07 -0.14
CA VAL A 98 19.81 -20.25 0.08
C VAL A 98 20.81 -20.06 1.21
N GLY A 99 20.66 -19.01 2.01
CA GLY A 99 21.54 -18.69 3.13
C GLY A 99 22.77 -17.86 2.73
N GLY A 100 23.44 -17.27 3.75
CA GLY A 100 24.61 -16.43 3.53
C GLY A 100 24.34 -15.15 2.74
N GLY A 101 23.09 -14.69 2.67
CA GLY A 101 22.67 -13.52 1.88
C GLY A 101 22.61 -13.79 0.38
N ARG A 102 22.48 -15.05 -0.03
CA ARG A 102 22.37 -15.46 -1.43
C ARG A 102 20.97 -15.99 -1.75
N PHE A 103 20.53 -15.76 -2.99
CA PHE A 103 19.23 -16.15 -3.49
C PHE A 103 19.33 -16.87 -4.83
N GLU A 104 18.37 -17.76 -5.09
CA GLU A 104 18.18 -18.47 -6.34
C GLU A 104 16.80 -18.19 -6.92
N ASP A 105 16.74 -17.97 -8.24
CA ASP A 105 15.46 -17.78 -8.95
C ASP A 105 14.74 -19.12 -9.11
N ILE A 106 13.64 -19.30 -8.39
CA ILE A 106 12.77 -20.48 -8.47
C ILE A 106 11.44 -20.20 -9.15
N THR A 107 11.27 -19.04 -9.77
CA THR A 107 10.00 -18.57 -10.37
C THR A 107 9.32 -19.59 -11.25
N ARG A 108 10.11 -20.24 -12.12
CA ARG A 108 9.61 -21.26 -13.05
C ARG A 108 9.16 -22.53 -12.34
N GLU A 109 9.92 -22.97 -11.36
CA GLU A 109 9.64 -24.18 -10.59
C GLU A 109 8.43 -23.98 -9.68
N ALA A 110 8.32 -22.79 -9.12
CA ALA A 110 7.19 -22.35 -8.30
C ALA A 110 5.89 -22.13 -9.10
N GLY A 111 5.99 -21.81 -10.39
CA GLY A 111 4.81 -21.61 -11.24
C GLY A 111 4.14 -20.23 -11.12
N VAL A 112 4.84 -19.22 -10.59
CA VAL A 112 4.25 -17.92 -10.17
C VAL A 112 4.64 -16.72 -11.03
N ALA A 113 5.09 -16.94 -12.26
CA ALA A 113 5.62 -15.87 -13.12
C ALA A 113 4.60 -14.80 -13.54
N LEU A 114 3.34 -15.15 -13.80
CA LEU A 114 2.28 -14.23 -14.26
C LEU A 114 2.73 -13.27 -15.38
N SER A 115 3.40 -13.78 -16.42
CA SER A 115 4.01 -12.94 -17.46
C SER A 115 2.99 -12.33 -18.46
N ASP A 116 1.74 -12.73 -18.38
CA ASP A 116 0.62 -12.31 -19.25
C ASP A 116 -0.18 -11.13 -18.68
N ARG A 117 0.18 -10.62 -17.51
CA ARG A 117 -0.60 -9.62 -16.75
C ARG A 117 0.27 -8.47 -16.26
N VAL A 118 -0.40 -7.34 -16.00
CA VAL A 118 0.20 -6.20 -15.30
C VAL A 118 0.00 -6.40 -13.80
N GLY A 119 1.05 -6.81 -13.10
CA GLY A 119 1.03 -7.00 -11.66
C GLY A 119 1.10 -5.67 -10.91
N VAL A 120 0.51 -5.60 -9.70
CA VAL A 120 0.52 -4.42 -8.84
C VAL A 120 1.17 -4.74 -7.51
N THR A 121 0.62 -5.66 -6.73
CA THR A 121 1.22 -6.08 -5.46
C THR A 121 1.02 -7.57 -5.21
N ALA A 122 1.63 -8.06 -4.15
CA ALA A 122 1.46 -9.43 -3.68
C ALA A 122 1.43 -9.48 -2.16
N SER A 123 0.72 -10.46 -1.62
CA SER A 123 0.68 -10.75 -0.20
C SER A 123 0.77 -12.23 0.05
N PHE A 124 1.59 -12.62 1.02
CA PHE A 124 1.63 -13.99 1.54
C PHE A 124 0.80 -14.09 2.82
N ALA A 125 0.04 -15.17 2.95
CA ALA A 125 -0.74 -15.48 4.15
C ALA A 125 -1.04 -16.99 4.20
N ASP A 126 -0.95 -17.59 5.38
CA ASP A 126 -1.44 -18.96 5.64
C ASP A 126 -2.96 -18.89 5.79
N THR A 127 -3.70 -19.15 4.71
CA THR A 127 -5.15 -18.90 4.66
C THR A 127 -5.99 -20.13 4.98
N ASP A 128 -5.42 -21.33 4.99
CA ASP A 128 -6.10 -22.57 5.39
C ASP A 128 -5.56 -23.17 6.69
N ASN A 129 -4.60 -22.47 7.32
CA ASN A 129 -3.97 -22.85 8.60
C ASN A 129 -3.20 -24.18 8.52
N ASP A 130 -2.58 -24.47 7.39
CA ASP A 130 -1.71 -25.64 7.22
C ASP A 130 -0.23 -25.36 7.56
N GLY A 131 0.12 -24.09 7.79
CA GLY A 131 1.44 -23.59 8.17
C GLY A 131 2.27 -23.09 6.99
N ASP A 132 1.77 -23.17 5.78
CA ASP A 132 2.44 -22.80 4.55
C ASP A 132 1.85 -21.49 3.98
N PRO A 133 2.66 -20.45 3.70
CA PRO A 133 2.12 -19.18 3.22
C PRO A 133 1.65 -19.27 1.77
N ASP A 134 0.36 -19.07 1.55
CA ASP A 134 -0.26 -18.92 0.23
C ASP A 134 0.04 -17.55 -0.37
N LEU A 135 -0.10 -17.40 -1.69
CA LEU A 135 0.25 -16.18 -2.41
C LEU A 135 -0.95 -15.58 -3.14
N TYR A 136 -1.31 -14.35 -2.81
CA TYR A 136 -2.28 -13.57 -3.57
C TYR A 136 -1.59 -12.44 -4.34
N VAL A 137 -1.91 -12.30 -5.64
CA VAL A 137 -1.32 -11.29 -6.52
C VAL A 137 -2.42 -10.43 -7.13
N THR A 138 -2.33 -9.12 -6.94
CA THR A 138 -3.25 -8.16 -7.55
C THR A 138 -2.75 -7.72 -8.93
N THR A 139 -3.69 -7.43 -9.82
CA THR A 139 -3.42 -7.09 -11.22
C THR A 139 -4.33 -5.97 -11.72
N VAL A 140 -3.95 -5.37 -12.85
CA VAL A 140 -4.78 -4.41 -13.56
C VAL A 140 -5.59 -5.12 -14.65
N ARG A 141 -6.88 -5.34 -14.41
CA ARG A 141 -7.89 -5.82 -15.39
C ARG A 141 -7.58 -7.15 -16.10
N HIS A 142 -6.74 -8.00 -15.52
CA HIS A 142 -6.48 -9.35 -16.04
C HIS A 142 -6.93 -10.45 -15.07
N GLY A 143 -7.62 -10.06 -13.99
CA GLY A 143 -7.99 -10.93 -12.87
C GLY A 143 -6.83 -11.10 -11.89
N ASN A 144 -7.12 -10.89 -10.61
CA ASN A 144 -6.19 -11.22 -9.53
C ASN A 144 -6.00 -12.73 -9.46
N VAL A 145 -4.89 -13.17 -8.91
CA VAL A 145 -4.57 -14.60 -8.85
C VAL A 145 -4.28 -15.02 -7.42
N PHE A 146 -4.84 -16.16 -7.04
CA PHE A 146 -4.60 -16.78 -5.76
C PHE A 146 -3.98 -18.16 -5.93
N TYR A 147 -2.84 -18.35 -5.28
CA TYR A 147 -2.06 -19.56 -5.34
C TYR A 147 -1.97 -20.21 -3.96
N GLU A 148 -2.30 -21.50 -3.88
CA GLU A 148 -2.05 -22.36 -2.73
C GLU A 148 -0.61 -22.88 -2.80
N ASN A 149 0.12 -22.83 -1.68
CA ASN A 149 1.46 -23.36 -1.52
C ASN A 149 1.40 -24.85 -1.13
N ASP A 150 2.38 -25.64 -1.51
CA ASP A 150 2.52 -27.04 -1.07
C ASP A 150 3.55 -27.23 0.06
N GLY A 151 3.98 -26.13 0.70
CA GLY A 151 4.98 -26.11 1.76
C GLY A 151 6.42 -26.39 1.27
N ARG A 152 6.63 -26.38 -0.03
CA ARG A 152 7.94 -26.59 -0.66
C ARG A 152 8.27 -25.53 -1.72
N GLY A 153 7.58 -24.41 -1.66
CA GLY A 153 7.74 -23.32 -2.61
C GLY A 153 7.17 -23.60 -4.00
N ARG A 154 6.20 -24.53 -4.12
CA ARG A 154 5.46 -24.78 -5.35
C ARG A 154 4.01 -24.36 -5.16
N PHE A 155 3.51 -23.63 -6.12
CA PHE A 155 2.22 -22.99 -6.04
C PHE A 155 1.24 -23.52 -7.09
N ARG A 156 0.01 -23.74 -6.66
CA ARG A 156 -1.10 -24.16 -7.51
C ARG A 156 -2.11 -23.01 -7.61
N ASP A 157 -2.43 -22.59 -8.83
CA ASP A 157 -3.50 -21.61 -9.05
C ASP A 157 -4.85 -22.18 -8.62
N ILE A 158 -5.45 -21.57 -7.60
CA ILE A 158 -6.79 -21.93 -7.06
C ILE A 158 -7.78 -20.77 -7.20
N THR A 159 -7.47 -19.78 -8.00
CA THR A 159 -8.24 -18.54 -8.15
C THR A 159 -9.73 -18.78 -8.33
N ASP A 160 -10.10 -19.62 -9.30
CA ASP A 160 -11.52 -19.90 -9.58
C ASP A 160 -12.20 -20.65 -8.44
N ALA A 161 -11.50 -21.60 -7.82
CA ALA A 161 -12.04 -22.41 -6.72
C ALA A 161 -12.22 -21.60 -5.44
N SER A 162 -11.33 -20.64 -5.22
CA SER A 162 -11.34 -19.79 -4.02
C SER A 162 -12.40 -18.69 -4.04
N GLY A 163 -12.83 -18.23 -5.22
CA GLY A 163 -13.72 -17.09 -5.36
C GLY A 163 -13.02 -15.72 -5.35
N LEU A 164 -11.68 -15.68 -5.39
CA LEU A 164 -10.88 -14.44 -5.28
C LEU A 164 -10.45 -13.85 -6.64
N GLY A 165 -10.97 -14.34 -7.75
CA GLY A 165 -10.61 -13.92 -9.11
C GLY A 165 -11.19 -12.57 -9.53
N TYR A 166 -11.12 -11.54 -8.68
CA TYR A 166 -11.62 -10.20 -9.01
C TYR A 166 -10.89 -9.59 -10.21
N ASN A 167 -11.64 -9.00 -11.14
CA ASN A 167 -11.11 -8.38 -12.35
C ASN A 167 -11.43 -6.88 -12.38
N GLY A 168 -10.50 -6.06 -11.94
CA GLY A 168 -10.61 -4.61 -11.87
C GLY A 168 -9.24 -3.95 -11.73
N HIS A 169 -9.22 -2.76 -11.15
CA HIS A 169 -8.00 -2.01 -10.89
C HIS A 169 -7.58 -2.20 -9.42
N SER A 170 -7.20 -3.42 -9.08
CA SER A 170 -6.81 -3.76 -7.72
C SER A 170 -5.46 -3.17 -7.34
N SER A 171 -5.32 -2.79 -6.07
CA SER A 171 -4.09 -2.27 -5.47
C SER A 171 -3.64 -3.19 -4.33
N GLY A 172 -3.94 -2.85 -3.07
CA GLY A 172 -3.53 -3.63 -1.91
C GLY A 172 -4.36 -4.89 -1.67
N ALA A 173 -3.77 -5.85 -0.99
CA ALA A 173 -4.42 -7.07 -0.51
C ALA A 173 -4.00 -7.31 0.95
N VAL A 174 -4.92 -7.17 1.88
CA VAL A 174 -4.66 -7.18 3.32
C VAL A 174 -5.37 -8.35 3.96
N PHE A 175 -4.60 -9.30 4.48
CA PHE A 175 -5.13 -10.45 5.20
C PHE A 175 -5.21 -10.14 6.70
N PHE A 176 -6.37 -10.38 7.31
CA PHE A 176 -6.61 -10.25 8.74
C PHE A 176 -7.89 -11.00 9.14
N ASP A 177 -7.99 -11.43 10.38
CA ASP A 177 -9.16 -12.14 10.93
C ASP A 177 -10.14 -11.10 11.52
N PHE A 178 -11.07 -10.57 10.66
CA PHE A 178 -11.96 -9.51 11.11
C PHE A 178 -13.05 -9.98 12.07
N ASN A 179 -13.42 -11.27 11.98
CA ASN A 179 -14.52 -11.86 12.75
C ASN A 179 -14.04 -12.74 13.92
N ARG A 180 -12.71 -12.86 14.11
CA ARG A 180 -12.04 -13.62 15.16
C ARG A 180 -12.43 -15.10 15.18
N ASP A 181 -12.59 -15.67 14.00
CA ASP A 181 -12.89 -17.12 13.84
C ASP A 181 -11.63 -17.99 13.65
N GLY A 182 -10.44 -17.37 13.66
CA GLY A 182 -9.15 -18.01 13.53
C GLY A 182 -8.72 -18.26 12.09
N ARG A 183 -9.42 -17.72 11.11
CA ARG A 183 -9.06 -17.77 9.69
C ARG A 183 -8.78 -16.36 9.18
N LEU A 184 -7.78 -16.23 8.32
CA LEU A 184 -7.46 -14.95 7.69
C LEU A 184 -8.45 -14.66 6.57
N ASP A 185 -9.15 -13.55 6.71
CA ASP A 185 -10.02 -12.94 5.71
C ASP A 185 -9.21 -12.00 4.82
N LEU A 186 -9.77 -11.53 3.70
CA LEU A 186 -9.08 -10.65 2.77
C LEU A 186 -9.85 -9.34 2.58
N PHE A 187 -9.19 -8.20 2.81
CA PHE A 187 -9.63 -6.91 2.29
C PHE A 187 -8.82 -6.55 1.05
N LEU A 188 -9.51 -6.40 -0.08
CA LEU A 188 -8.96 -6.04 -1.38
C LEU A 188 -9.28 -4.58 -1.69
N THR A 189 -8.25 -3.73 -1.80
CA THR A 189 -8.43 -2.34 -2.20
C THR A 189 -8.45 -2.19 -3.71
N ASN A 190 -9.31 -1.30 -4.21
CA ASN A 190 -9.42 -0.96 -5.62
C ASN A 190 -9.27 0.54 -5.81
N VAL A 191 -8.46 0.92 -6.80
CA VAL A 191 -8.16 2.33 -7.09
C VAL A 191 -9.30 3.01 -7.86
N GLY A 192 -10.06 2.22 -8.63
CA GLY A 192 -11.03 2.75 -9.57
C GLY A 192 -10.53 2.73 -11.01
N ARG A 193 -11.45 2.84 -11.96
CA ARG A 193 -11.18 2.65 -13.38
C ARG A 193 -10.40 3.82 -13.97
N TYR A 194 -9.09 3.68 -14.07
CA TYR A 194 -8.21 4.65 -14.72
C TYR A 194 -7.80 4.26 -16.14
N THR A 195 -8.19 3.08 -16.65
CA THR A 195 -7.88 2.62 -18.01
C THR A 195 -9.10 2.53 -18.93
N THR A 196 -8.86 2.71 -20.22
CA THR A 196 -9.84 2.48 -21.31
C THR A 196 -9.93 0.99 -21.65
N ASP A 197 -10.78 0.62 -22.62
CA ASP A 197 -10.83 -0.74 -23.15
C ASP A 197 -9.82 -0.98 -24.30
N THR A 198 -9.02 0.02 -24.64
CA THR A 198 -7.99 -0.09 -25.67
C THR A 198 -6.77 -0.80 -25.11
N ILE A 199 -6.33 -1.84 -25.82
CA ILE A 199 -5.12 -2.60 -25.48
C ILE A 199 -3.97 -2.14 -26.37
N ALA A 200 -2.81 -1.90 -25.77
CA ALA A 200 -1.56 -1.54 -26.43
C ALA A 200 -0.39 -2.41 -25.95
N GLY A 201 0.80 -2.19 -26.50
CA GLY A 201 2.06 -2.82 -26.13
C GLY A 201 2.66 -3.68 -27.24
N GLU A 202 4.00 -3.69 -27.30
CA GLU A 202 4.80 -4.58 -28.17
C GLU A 202 5.52 -5.60 -27.28
N GLY A 203 5.17 -6.88 -27.45
CA GLY A 203 5.73 -7.97 -26.65
C GLY A 203 5.11 -8.13 -25.24
N TYR A 204 4.25 -7.20 -24.81
CA TYR A 204 3.40 -7.28 -23.62
C TYR A 204 2.12 -6.48 -23.87
N ARG A 205 1.06 -6.77 -23.15
CA ARG A 205 -0.25 -6.13 -23.35
C ARG A 205 -0.68 -5.39 -22.09
N PHE A 206 -1.16 -4.16 -22.26
CA PHE A 206 -1.73 -3.35 -21.20
C PHE A 206 -2.92 -2.53 -21.71
N TYR A 207 -3.78 -2.10 -20.79
CA TYR A 207 -4.90 -1.22 -21.14
C TYR A 207 -4.44 0.23 -21.12
N VAL A 208 -4.72 0.97 -22.20
CA VAL A 208 -4.35 2.39 -22.31
C VAL A 208 -5.12 3.19 -21.27
N ALA A 209 -4.43 4.01 -20.50
CA ALA A 209 -5.06 4.87 -19.51
C ALA A 209 -5.90 6.00 -20.15
N PHE A 210 -6.89 6.49 -19.42
CA PHE A 210 -7.61 7.71 -19.82
C PHE A 210 -6.66 8.91 -19.79
N GLU A 211 -6.89 9.91 -20.64
CA GLU A 211 -6.11 11.15 -20.63
C GLU A 211 -6.22 11.91 -19.30
N ASP A 212 -7.35 11.77 -18.64
CA ASP A 212 -7.70 12.37 -17.36
C ASP A 212 -7.74 11.36 -16.20
N ALA A 213 -6.91 10.32 -16.26
CA ALA A 213 -6.90 9.23 -15.27
C ALA A 213 -6.78 9.76 -13.85
N PHE A 214 -5.92 10.75 -13.59
CA PHE A 214 -5.75 11.37 -12.27
C PHE A 214 -6.96 12.17 -11.75
N GLN A 215 -7.96 12.42 -12.59
CA GLN A 215 -9.22 13.04 -12.18
C GLN A 215 -10.34 12.02 -12.00
N GLY A 216 -10.02 10.73 -12.07
CA GLY A 216 -10.99 9.64 -12.01
C GLY A 216 -11.77 9.61 -10.70
N HIS A 217 -11.15 9.98 -9.58
CA HIS A 217 -11.81 10.08 -8.27
C HIS A 217 -12.96 11.08 -8.22
N LEU A 218 -13.01 12.04 -9.16
CA LEU A 218 -14.14 12.99 -9.34
C LEU A 218 -15.27 12.41 -10.19
N LYS A 219 -15.14 11.17 -10.66
CA LYS A 219 -16.06 10.52 -11.61
C LYS A 219 -16.67 9.27 -10.98
N PRO A 220 -17.86 9.37 -10.40
CA PRO A 220 -18.50 8.23 -9.71
C PRO A 220 -18.65 6.99 -10.60
N GLU A 221 -18.81 7.16 -11.91
CA GLU A 221 -18.89 6.06 -12.89
C GLU A 221 -17.58 5.29 -13.08
N ARG A 222 -16.49 5.78 -12.52
CA ARG A 222 -15.17 5.13 -12.53
C ARG A 222 -14.80 4.51 -11.19
N SER A 223 -15.63 4.67 -10.16
CA SER A 223 -15.39 4.06 -8.87
C SER A 223 -15.45 2.54 -8.97
N GLU A 224 -14.52 1.87 -8.33
CA GLU A 224 -14.53 0.41 -8.12
C GLU A 224 -14.52 0.16 -6.62
N GLN A 225 -15.51 -0.58 -6.13
CA GLN A 225 -15.63 -0.86 -4.71
C GLN A 225 -14.49 -1.76 -4.22
N SER A 226 -13.82 -1.36 -3.13
CA SER A 226 -12.97 -2.23 -2.34
C SER A 226 -13.80 -3.32 -1.69
N ARG A 227 -13.24 -4.53 -1.47
CA ARG A 227 -14.03 -5.72 -1.12
C ARG A 227 -13.49 -6.41 0.11
N LEU A 228 -14.40 -6.80 0.99
CA LEU A 228 -14.09 -7.69 2.10
C LEU A 228 -14.57 -9.10 1.77
N TYR A 229 -13.64 -10.05 1.77
CA TYR A 229 -13.93 -11.46 1.55
C TYR A 229 -13.74 -12.23 2.86
N ARG A 230 -14.80 -12.94 3.31
CA ARG A 230 -14.72 -13.83 4.46
C ARG A 230 -14.21 -15.19 4.01
N ASN A 231 -13.27 -15.74 4.76
CA ASN A 231 -12.73 -17.08 4.57
C ASN A 231 -13.65 -18.13 5.21
N GLU A 232 -14.26 -18.96 4.38
CA GLU A 232 -15.15 -20.05 4.81
C GLU A 232 -14.39 -21.36 5.12
N GLY A 233 -13.05 -21.31 5.09
CA GLY A 233 -12.15 -22.45 5.25
C GLY A 233 -11.84 -23.17 3.94
N ALA A 234 -10.74 -23.94 3.95
CA ALA A 234 -10.23 -24.66 2.78
C ALA A 234 -10.04 -23.74 1.55
N ASN A 235 -9.44 -22.58 1.78
CA ASN A 235 -9.14 -21.55 0.78
C ASN A 235 -10.37 -21.10 -0.04
N ARG A 236 -11.57 -21.11 0.55
CA ARG A 236 -12.80 -20.61 -0.07
C ARG A 236 -13.24 -19.31 0.57
N PHE A 237 -13.49 -18.31 -0.27
CA PHE A 237 -13.82 -16.94 0.15
C PHE A 237 -15.16 -16.49 -0.42
N VAL A 238 -15.88 -15.68 0.35
CA VAL A 238 -17.17 -15.10 -0.02
C VAL A 238 -17.13 -13.60 0.19
N ASP A 239 -17.53 -12.81 -0.80
CA ASP A 239 -17.65 -11.35 -0.69
C ASP A 239 -18.75 -10.98 0.31
N VAL A 240 -18.37 -10.39 1.43
CA VAL A 240 -19.25 -9.94 2.52
C VAL A 240 -19.29 -8.43 2.68
N SER A 241 -18.77 -7.67 1.73
CA SER A 241 -18.69 -6.21 1.79
C SER A 241 -20.03 -5.55 2.08
N ALA A 242 -21.10 -5.97 1.39
CA ALA A 242 -22.44 -5.45 1.61
C ALA A 242 -23.05 -5.91 2.94
N GLU A 243 -22.83 -7.16 3.32
CA GLU A 243 -23.33 -7.76 4.57
C GLU A 243 -22.74 -7.04 5.79
N THR A 244 -21.43 -6.78 5.76
CA THR A 244 -20.70 -6.13 6.86
C THR A 244 -20.79 -4.61 6.85
N GLY A 245 -21.34 -4.03 5.78
CA GLY A 245 -21.41 -2.56 5.63
C GLY A 245 -20.10 -1.88 5.25
N LEU A 246 -19.07 -2.67 4.91
CA LEU A 246 -17.79 -2.13 4.44
C LEU A 246 -17.86 -1.86 2.93
N GLN A 247 -18.48 -0.74 2.58
CA GLN A 247 -18.67 -0.30 1.20
C GLN A 247 -17.80 0.92 0.91
N ASP A 248 -16.52 0.66 0.62
CA ASP A 248 -15.58 1.70 0.26
C ASP A 248 -15.52 1.86 -1.28
N LEU A 249 -15.86 3.05 -1.76
CA LEU A 249 -15.88 3.45 -3.17
C LEU A 249 -14.80 4.50 -3.49
N SER A 250 -13.88 4.67 -2.57
CA SER A 250 -12.77 5.61 -2.71
C SER A 250 -11.72 5.09 -3.68
N TRP A 251 -10.72 5.90 -3.98
CA TRP A 251 -9.54 5.48 -4.76
C TRP A 251 -8.49 4.89 -3.80
N SER A 252 -8.77 3.67 -3.35
CA SER A 252 -8.04 3.05 -2.27
C SER A 252 -6.74 2.40 -2.75
N GLY A 253 -5.61 2.88 -2.21
CA GLY A 253 -4.28 2.35 -2.53
C GLY A 253 -3.89 1.15 -1.68
N ASP A 254 -4.10 1.26 -0.37
CA ASP A 254 -3.72 0.27 0.62
C ASP A 254 -4.62 0.37 1.86
N ALA A 255 -4.47 -0.54 2.82
CA ALA A 255 -5.16 -0.51 4.10
C ALA A 255 -4.33 -1.20 5.18
N SER A 256 -4.68 -0.94 6.43
CA SER A 256 -4.09 -1.67 7.57
C SER A 256 -5.11 -1.94 8.65
N PRO A 257 -5.15 -3.17 9.20
CA PRO A 257 -5.92 -3.44 10.39
C PRO A 257 -5.26 -2.77 11.61
N ILE A 258 -6.09 -2.31 12.52
CA ILE A 258 -5.69 -1.71 13.79
C ILE A 258 -6.83 -1.85 14.80
N ASP A 259 -6.53 -2.24 16.02
CA ASP A 259 -7.49 -2.11 17.14
C ASP A 259 -7.35 -0.69 17.72
N ALA A 260 -8.07 0.26 17.12
CA ALA A 260 -7.90 1.68 17.42
C ALA A 260 -8.55 2.09 18.75
N ASN A 261 -9.64 1.43 19.14
CA ASN A 261 -10.41 1.74 20.34
C ASN A 261 -10.05 0.84 21.54
N GLY A 262 -9.26 -0.23 21.34
CA GLY A 262 -8.81 -1.15 22.37
C GLY A 262 -9.88 -2.16 22.80
N ASP A 263 -10.86 -2.46 21.91
CA ASP A 263 -11.94 -3.42 22.23
C ASP A 263 -11.62 -4.86 21.81
N GLY A 264 -10.47 -5.06 21.18
CA GLY A 264 -9.96 -6.35 20.74
C GLY A 264 -10.48 -6.79 19.38
N TRP A 265 -11.30 -6.02 18.69
CA TRP A 265 -11.72 -6.29 17.31
C TRP A 265 -10.86 -5.48 16.34
N PRO A 266 -10.34 -6.10 15.28
CA PRO A 266 -9.53 -5.35 14.32
C PRO A 266 -10.42 -4.43 13.47
N ASP A 267 -10.22 -3.14 13.65
CA ASP A 267 -10.76 -2.09 12.80
C ASP A 267 -9.94 -2.01 11.50
N LEU A 268 -10.35 -1.15 10.57
CA LEU A 268 -9.66 -0.98 9.30
C LEU A 268 -9.44 0.50 8.97
N TYR A 269 -8.16 0.87 8.75
CA TYR A 269 -7.78 2.15 8.18
C TYR A 269 -7.45 1.97 6.69
N VAL A 270 -8.14 2.70 5.82
CA VAL A 270 -8.05 2.59 4.36
C VAL A 270 -7.44 3.87 3.79
N LEU A 271 -6.34 3.71 3.05
CA LEU A 271 -5.65 4.81 2.39
C LEU A 271 -6.27 5.15 1.06
N ASN A 272 -6.43 6.44 0.79
CA ASN A 272 -6.90 6.96 -0.47
C ASN A 272 -5.80 7.75 -1.19
N MET A 273 -5.39 7.27 -2.37
CA MET A 273 -4.38 7.91 -3.20
C MET A 273 -4.82 9.28 -3.72
N GLN A 274 -6.12 9.52 -3.76
CA GLN A 274 -6.71 10.83 -4.09
C GLN A 274 -8.01 11.00 -3.31
N GLY A 275 -7.95 11.80 -2.27
CA GLY A 275 -9.05 12.00 -1.33
C GLY A 275 -8.62 11.69 0.09
N ASN A 276 -9.51 11.93 1.03
CA ASN A 276 -9.21 11.68 2.42
C ASN A 276 -9.31 10.18 2.74
N ASP A 277 -8.44 9.72 3.62
CA ASP A 277 -8.47 8.35 4.11
C ASP A 277 -9.74 8.04 4.89
N GLU A 278 -10.07 6.77 4.98
CA GLU A 278 -11.25 6.27 5.66
C GLU A 278 -10.89 5.35 6.83
N TYR A 279 -11.67 5.45 7.89
CA TYR A 279 -11.57 4.56 9.05
C TYR A 279 -12.91 3.90 9.31
N TYR A 280 -12.87 2.58 9.44
CA TYR A 280 -14.01 1.72 9.69
C TYR A 280 -13.82 0.99 11.02
N GLU A 281 -14.64 1.31 12.02
CA GLU A 281 -14.68 0.63 13.30
C GLU A 281 -15.42 -0.70 13.17
N ASN A 282 -14.84 -1.76 13.68
CA ASN A 282 -15.40 -3.10 13.66
C ASN A 282 -16.33 -3.32 14.85
N ALA A 283 -17.62 -3.41 14.61
CA ALA A 283 -18.64 -3.64 15.64
C ALA A 283 -18.81 -5.14 15.91
N GLY A 284 -17.85 -5.73 16.62
CA GLY A 284 -17.93 -7.09 17.13
C GLY A 284 -17.83 -8.19 16.08
N GLY A 285 -17.09 -7.98 14.99
CA GLY A 285 -16.90 -8.93 13.90
C GLY A 285 -18.10 -9.10 12.98
N ALA A 286 -19.19 -8.38 13.22
CA ALA A 286 -20.40 -8.53 12.42
C ALA A 286 -20.59 -7.40 11.41
N ARG A 287 -20.08 -6.21 11.71
CA ARG A 287 -20.32 -5.02 10.90
C ARG A 287 -19.21 -3.99 11.07
N PHE A 288 -18.88 -3.27 10.00
CA PHE A 288 -18.03 -2.10 10.02
C PHE A 288 -18.86 -0.82 10.00
N VAL A 289 -18.46 0.17 10.82
CA VAL A 289 -19.09 1.48 10.92
C VAL A 289 -18.05 2.53 10.55
N ARG A 290 -18.33 3.31 9.52
CA ARG A 290 -17.45 4.40 9.11
C ARG A 290 -17.45 5.51 10.16
N ARG A 291 -16.27 5.78 10.74
CA ARG A 291 -16.05 6.80 11.78
C ARG A 291 -14.89 7.74 11.46
N SER A 292 -14.53 7.85 10.20
CA SER A 292 -13.32 8.56 9.77
C SER A 292 -13.22 9.96 10.38
N ARG A 293 -14.28 10.77 10.29
CA ARG A 293 -14.27 12.16 10.78
C ARG A 293 -14.42 12.30 12.29
N GLU A 294 -14.93 11.29 12.95
CA GLU A 294 -15.07 11.28 14.42
C GLU A 294 -13.73 11.00 15.09
N VAL A 295 -12.96 10.04 14.54
CA VAL A 295 -11.68 9.58 15.11
C VAL A 295 -10.51 10.34 14.51
N PHE A 296 -10.54 10.58 13.20
CA PHE A 296 -9.52 11.30 12.43
C PHE A 296 -10.15 12.51 11.73
N PRO A 297 -10.24 13.65 12.43
CA PRO A 297 -10.84 14.88 11.86
C PRO A 297 -10.14 15.36 10.58
N ARG A 298 -8.84 15.03 10.48
CA ARG A 298 -7.99 15.30 9.31
C ARG A 298 -7.24 14.03 8.95
N THR A 299 -7.06 13.79 7.65
CA THR A 299 -6.30 12.64 7.13
C THR A 299 -5.44 13.07 5.96
N SER A 300 -4.45 12.27 5.58
CA SER A 300 -3.69 12.49 4.35
C SER A 300 -4.61 12.57 3.14
N TRP A 301 -4.24 13.35 2.14
CA TRP A 301 -5.03 13.49 0.91
C TRP A 301 -4.53 12.59 -0.22
N GLY A 302 -3.26 12.29 -0.25
CA GLY A 302 -2.61 11.47 -1.27
C GLY A 302 -1.79 10.34 -0.67
N ALA A 303 -2.42 9.58 0.24
CA ALA A 303 -1.77 8.52 0.98
C ALA A 303 -1.31 7.35 0.07
N MET A 304 -0.07 6.91 0.25
CA MET A 304 0.57 5.87 -0.57
C MET A 304 0.98 4.64 0.21
N GLY A 305 1.25 4.76 1.49
CA GLY A 305 1.63 3.62 2.32
C GLY A 305 1.35 3.89 3.79
N ILE A 306 1.12 2.82 4.54
CA ILE A 306 0.78 2.85 5.97
C ILE A 306 1.63 1.87 6.76
N LYS A 307 2.04 2.28 7.95
CA LYS A 307 2.53 1.38 9.00
C LYS A 307 1.82 1.66 10.31
N VAL A 308 1.48 0.57 10.97
CA VAL A 308 0.90 0.56 12.31
C VAL A 308 1.93 -0.02 13.27
N PHE A 309 2.37 0.78 14.24
CA PHE A 309 3.39 0.39 15.23
C PHE A 309 3.34 1.32 16.43
N ASP A 310 3.86 0.87 17.56
CA ASP A 310 3.98 1.68 18.78
C ASP A 310 5.23 2.56 18.68
N VAL A 311 5.05 3.84 18.32
CA VAL A 311 6.15 4.78 18.05
C VAL A 311 6.86 5.27 19.31
N ASP A 312 6.17 5.28 20.46
CA ASP A 312 6.70 5.81 21.71
C ASP A 312 6.78 4.77 22.86
N ASN A 313 6.53 3.49 22.55
CA ASN A 313 6.58 2.35 23.47
C ASN A 313 5.59 2.48 24.66
N ASP A 314 4.41 3.01 24.40
CA ASP A 314 3.36 3.14 25.41
C ASP A 314 2.35 1.97 25.40
N GLY A 315 2.55 0.99 24.51
CA GLY A 315 1.74 -0.20 24.36
C GLY A 315 0.50 -0.03 23.48
N ARG A 316 0.34 1.13 22.85
CA ARG A 316 -0.74 1.40 21.90
C ARG A 316 -0.17 1.54 20.48
N MET A 317 -0.93 1.06 19.51
CA MET A 317 -0.52 1.16 18.11
C MET A 317 -0.83 2.54 17.56
N ASP A 318 0.18 3.18 17.00
CA ASP A 318 0.12 4.44 16.27
C ASP A 318 0.07 4.21 14.78
N ILE A 319 -0.20 5.24 13.99
CA ILE A 319 -0.27 5.16 12.55
C ILE A 319 0.74 6.12 11.92
N PHE A 320 1.56 5.63 11.01
CA PHE A 320 2.38 6.44 10.12
C PHE A 320 1.94 6.27 8.67
N ILE A 321 1.67 7.38 7.99
CA ILE A 321 1.22 7.41 6.59
C ILE A 321 2.21 8.24 5.78
N VAL A 322 2.61 7.73 4.63
CA VAL A 322 3.36 8.50 3.63
C VAL A 322 2.42 9.02 2.55
N ASP A 323 2.64 10.26 2.13
CA ASP A 323 1.81 11.00 1.20
C ASP A 323 2.61 11.49 0.01
N MET A 324 2.06 11.35 -1.21
CA MET A 324 2.73 11.76 -2.45
C MET A 324 2.69 13.27 -2.71
N HIS A 325 1.97 14.05 -1.93
CA HIS A 325 1.79 15.49 -2.14
C HIS A 325 2.67 16.36 -1.25
N SER A 326 3.45 15.75 -0.36
CA SER A 326 4.40 16.48 0.45
C SER A 326 5.53 17.02 -0.42
N ASP A 327 5.67 18.32 -0.46
CA ASP A 327 6.93 18.93 -0.87
C ASP A 327 7.46 19.72 0.32
N MET A 328 8.52 19.30 0.91
CA MET A 328 9.18 19.94 2.05
C MET A 328 9.68 21.37 1.77
N SER A 329 9.26 21.99 0.67
CA SER A 329 9.71 23.32 0.27
C SER A 329 9.09 24.45 1.09
N HIS A 330 8.00 24.17 1.81
CA HIS A 330 7.31 25.14 2.66
C HIS A 330 7.15 24.63 4.09
N GLU A 331 7.79 25.29 5.01
CA GLU A 331 7.50 25.15 6.43
C GLU A 331 6.27 25.99 6.75
N VAL A 332 5.12 25.35 6.82
CA VAL A 332 3.86 25.99 7.16
C VAL A 332 3.18 25.21 8.30
N GLY A 333 2.51 25.94 9.19
CA GLY A 333 1.80 25.30 10.27
C GLY A 333 0.53 24.60 9.81
N PRO A 334 -0.09 23.79 10.68
CA PRO A 334 -1.26 22.97 10.37
C PRO A 334 -2.49 23.72 9.83
N ASP A 335 -2.60 25.03 10.14
CA ASP A 335 -3.63 25.93 9.65
C ASP A 335 -3.47 26.31 8.17
N ARG A 336 -2.30 26.06 7.60
CA ARG A 336 -1.91 26.38 6.23
C ARG A 336 -1.49 25.16 5.42
N GLU A 337 -1.94 23.99 5.79
CA GLU A 337 -1.60 22.68 5.16
C GLU A 337 -1.65 22.73 3.63
N ARG A 338 -2.71 23.33 3.05
CA ARG A 338 -2.87 23.44 1.61
C ARG A 338 -1.77 24.22 0.89
N GLU A 339 -0.90 24.91 1.63
CA GLU A 339 0.21 25.67 1.07
C GLU A 339 1.51 24.84 1.04
N LYS A 340 1.51 23.64 1.63
CA LYS A 340 2.64 22.72 1.60
C LYS A 340 2.91 22.15 0.20
N SER A 341 1.89 22.08 -0.66
CA SER A 341 2.02 21.58 -2.02
C SER A 341 2.15 22.70 -3.05
N HIS A 342 3.14 22.60 -3.94
CA HIS A 342 3.26 23.47 -5.11
C HIS A 342 2.23 23.17 -6.21
N MET A 343 1.50 22.08 -6.10
CA MET A 343 0.46 21.72 -7.06
C MET A 343 -0.77 22.61 -6.82
N THR A 344 -1.19 23.30 -7.87
CA THR A 344 -2.43 24.07 -7.83
C THR A 344 -3.59 23.15 -8.19
N TRP A 345 -4.32 22.70 -7.22
CA TRP A 345 -5.52 21.91 -7.40
C TRP A 345 -6.75 22.81 -7.43
N SER A 346 -7.75 22.44 -8.24
CA SER A 346 -9.04 23.13 -8.22
C SER A 346 -9.75 22.92 -6.86
N GLU A 347 -10.66 23.84 -6.51
CA GLU A 347 -11.47 23.68 -5.29
C GLU A 347 -12.27 22.37 -5.28
N GLU A 348 -12.72 21.92 -6.45
CA GLU A 348 -13.43 20.64 -6.62
C GLU A 348 -12.57 19.44 -6.22
N VAL A 349 -11.27 19.48 -6.53
CA VAL A 349 -10.32 18.42 -6.17
C VAL A 349 -9.97 18.46 -4.68
N ARG A 350 -9.84 19.65 -4.11
CA ARG A 350 -9.42 19.83 -2.70
C ARG A 350 -10.53 19.61 -1.68
N GLY A 351 -11.79 19.52 -2.12
CA GLY A 351 -12.92 19.45 -1.21
C GLY A 351 -12.98 20.67 -0.28
N ASP A 352 -13.36 20.49 0.99
CA ASP A 352 -13.39 21.58 1.97
C ASP A 352 -12.00 22.01 2.47
N GLY A 353 -10.94 21.30 2.08
CA GLY A 353 -9.53 21.59 2.35
C GLY A 353 -9.14 21.63 3.83
N LYS A 354 -10.12 21.57 4.74
CA LYS A 354 -9.90 21.62 6.20
C LYS A 354 -9.64 20.24 6.78
N ALA A 355 -10.15 19.21 6.11
CA ALA A 355 -10.05 17.84 6.55
C ALA A 355 -8.80 17.12 5.97
N SER A 356 -8.02 17.80 5.12
CA SER A 356 -6.86 17.20 4.45
C SER A 356 -5.54 17.63 5.09
N ILE A 357 -4.62 16.69 5.17
CA ILE A 357 -3.21 16.89 5.48
C ILE A 357 -2.45 16.70 4.18
N TRP A 358 -1.56 17.62 3.85
CA TRP A 358 -0.72 17.57 2.67
C TRP A 358 0.70 17.23 3.10
N GLY A 359 1.03 15.95 3.09
CA GLY A 359 2.29 15.43 3.57
C GLY A 359 2.11 14.18 4.41
N ASN A 360 3.23 13.62 4.83
CA ASN A 360 3.22 12.47 5.72
C ASN A 360 2.48 12.78 7.02
N SER A 361 1.75 11.81 7.53
CA SER A 361 1.03 11.96 8.78
C SER A 361 1.44 10.90 9.80
N VAL A 362 1.60 11.33 11.04
CA VAL A 362 1.75 10.45 12.20
C VAL A 362 0.61 10.71 13.15
N PHE A 363 -0.18 9.70 13.40
CA PHE A 363 -1.28 9.74 14.35
C PHE A 363 -0.90 8.94 15.58
N ARG A 364 -0.69 9.64 16.68
CA ARG A 364 -0.44 9.04 17.97
C ARG A 364 -1.74 8.62 18.64
N ASN A 365 -1.80 7.37 19.09
CA ASN A 365 -2.94 6.82 19.82
C ASN A 365 -2.92 7.28 21.28
N GLU A 366 -3.89 8.10 21.67
CA GLU A 366 -4.03 8.59 23.06
C GLU A 366 -4.91 7.68 23.93
N GLY A 367 -5.35 6.54 23.37
CA GLY A 367 -6.26 5.60 24.02
C GLY A 367 -7.73 5.99 23.93
N GLY A 368 -8.60 4.98 24.09
CA GLY A 368 -10.04 5.15 24.03
C GLY A 368 -10.56 5.65 22.68
N GLY A 369 -9.97 5.19 21.59
CA GLY A 369 -10.35 5.55 20.22
C GLY A 369 -10.00 6.99 19.83
N ARG A 370 -9.03 7.61 20.49
CA ARG A 370 -8.61 8.99 20.20
C ARG A 370 -7.22 9.01 19.62
N PHE A 371 -7.05 9.71 18.50
CA PHE A 371 -5.77 9.93 17.85
C PHE A 371 -5.45 11.41 17.76
N ARG A 372 -4.18 11.73 17.94
CA ARG A 372 -3.65 13.07 17.77
C ARG A 372 -2.60 13.08 16.66
N GLU A 373 -2.80 13.91 15.67
CA GLU A 373 -1.84 14.16 14.62
C GLU A 373 -0.61 14.91 15.18
N VAL A 374 0.60 14.38 14.96
CA VAL A 374 1.85 14.87 15.59
C VAL A 374 2.97 15.12 14.59
N SER A 375 2.73 14.99 13.29
CA SER A 375 3.76 15.01 12.21
C SER A 375 4.67 16.22 12.30
N ASP A 376 4.12 17.42 12.41
CA ASP A 376 4.90 18.66 12.52
C ASP A 376 5.76 18.67 13.78
N SER A 377 5.23 18.20 14.90
CA SER A 377 5.94 18.24 16.19
C SER A 377 7.12 17.30 16.27
N ILE A 378 7.12 16.21 15.50
CA ILE A 378 8.20 15.22 15.45
C ILE A 378 9.04 15.31 14.17
N ASN A 379 8.72 16.27 13.30
CA ASN A 379 9.38 16.48 12.02
C ASN A 379 9.37 15.22 11.13
N ALA A 380 8.20 14.60 10.99
CA ALA A 380 7.99 13.38 10.21
C ALA A 380 7.83 13.65 8.71
N GLU A 381 7.84 14.90 8.29
CA GLU A 381 7.69 15.26 6.89
C GLU A 381 8.91 14.84 6.07
N MET A 382 8.64 14.17 4.96
CA MET A 382 9.64 13.70 4.00
C MET A 382 9.17 14.03 2.59
N TYR A 383 10.12 14.13 1.68
CA TYR A 383 9.82 14.46 0.29
C TYR A 383 9.39 13.21 -0.49
N TRP A 384 8.16 13.17 -0.98
CA TRP A 384 7.56 12.17 -1.88
C TRP A 384 7.96 10.71 -1.61
N PRO A 385 7.78 10.18 -0.41
CA PRO A 385 7.98 8.76 -0.19
C PRO A 385 6.79 7.97 -0.79
N TRP A 386 7.11 6.92 -1.55
CA TRP A 386 6.13 6.08 -2.23
C TRP A 386 5.86 4.76 -1.52
N GLY A 387 6.50 4.51 -0.41
CA GLY A 387 6.30 3.29 0.36
C GLY A 387 7.01 3.32 1.70
N LEU A 388 6.60 2.46 2.60
CA LEU A 388 7.14 2.26 3.94
C LEU A 388 7.71 0.87 4.12
#